data_fb6e4c930da29869aea1830bc3554c0f
#
_entry.id   fb6e4c930da29869aea1830bc3554c0f
#
_cell.length_a   1.000
_cell.length_b   1.000
_cell.length_c   1.000
_cell.angle_alpha   90.00
_cell.angle_beta   90.00
_cell.angle_gamma   90.00
#
_symmetry.space_group_name_H-M   'P 1'
#
loop_
_entity.id
_entity.type
_entity.pdbx_description
1 polymer ?
#
loop_
_entity_poly.entity_id
_entity_poly.type
_entity_poly.pdbx_seq_one_letter_code
_entity_poly.pdbx_strand_id
1 'polypeptide(L)'
;KKLAELEAEGKLTAVVTQNIDGLHQAAGSKKVYELHGSVHRNVCRKCGATYSAEWVLGTEGVPTCPNCGGQIKPDVVLYGESLDGDTLEGAARAIASCDLLIIGGTSLVVYPAAGLVQYFRGSKLAVVNLQPTPQDSAADLVCACDIAKAFDF
;
A
#
# COMPACT_ATOMS: atom_id res chain seq x y z
N LYS A 1 0.33 -9.56 10.82
CA LYS A 1 0.44 -9.37 12.28
C LYS A 1 1.85 -8.92 12.68
N LYS A 2 2.92 -9.64 12.30
CA LYS A 2 4.30 -9.27 12.68
C LYS A 2 4.66 -7.81 12.38
N LEU A 3 4.25 -7.26 11.23
CA LEU A 3 4.49 -5.84 10.93
C LEU A 3 3.80 -4.91 11.93
N ALA A 4 2.57 -5.22 12.35
CA ALA A 4 1.86 -4.43 13.36
C ALA A 4 2.53 -4.52 14.75
N GLU A 5 3.08 -5.68 15.10
CA GLU A 5 3.88 -5.87 16.32
C GLU A 5 5.15 -5.02 16.27
N LEU A 6 5.91 -5.07 15.18
CA LEU A 6 7.11 -4.25 14.98
C LEU A 6 6.81 -2.74 15.00
N GLU A 7 5.65 -2.32 14.47
CA GLU A 7 5.19 -0.93 14.55
C GLU A 7 4.89 -0.55 16.00
N ALA A 8 4.20 -1.40 16.76
CA ALA A 8 3.90 -1.16 18.17
C ALA A 8 5.18 -1.09 19.05
N GLU A 9 6.22 -1.83 18.68
CA GLU A 9 7.54 -1.78 19.31
C GLU A 9 8.39 -0.57 18.88
N GLY A 10 7.90 0.27 17.97
CA GLY A 10 8.64 1.40 17.42
C GLY A 10 9.77 1.04 16.45
N LYS A 11 9.84 -0.21 16.00
CA LYS A 11 10.84 -0.71 15.05
C LYS A 11 10.44 -0.51 13.59
N LEU A 12 9.14 -0.48 13.29
CA LEU A 12 8.60 -0.22 11.97
C LEU A 12 7.99 1.18 11.92
N THR A 13 8.49 2.01 11.03
CA THR A 13 8.01 3.40 10.86
C THR A 13 6.70 3.47 10.10
N ALA A 14 6.55 2.70 9.03
CA ALA A 14 5.35 2.67 8.20
C ALA A 14 5.34 1.43 7.28
N VAL A 15 4.17 1.09 6.78
CA VAL A 15 3.98 0.18 5.66
C VAL A 15 3.60 1.01 4.42
N VAL A 16 4.29 0.77 3.31
CA VAL A 16 3.92 1.30 1.99
C VAL A 16 3.47 0.13 1.14
N THR A 17 2.22 0.13 0.72
CA THR A 17 1.63 -1.01 0.01
C THR A 17 0.97 -0.62 -1.30
N GLN A 18 1.06 -1.51 -2.29
CA GLN A 18 0.32 -1.43 -3.54
C GLN A 18 -1.02 -2.19 -3.44
N ASN A 19 -1.23 -2.97 -2.38
CA ASN A 19 -2.44 -3.73 -2.15
C ASN A 19 -3.59 -2.81 -1.71
N ILE A 20 -4.80 -3.19 -2.11
CA ILE A 20 -6.04 -2.44 -1.87
C ILE A 20 -6.97 -3.14 -0.86
N ASP A 21 -6.51 -4.24 -0.27
CA ASP A 21 -7.31 -5.19 0.51
C ASP A 21 -7.48 -4.82 1.99
N GLY A 22 -6.76 -3.81 2.50
CA GLY A 22 -6.82 -3.37 3.90
C GLY A 22 -6.28 -4.38 4.91
N LEU A 23 -5.57 -5.43 4.48
CA LEU A 23 -5.10 -6.49 5.38
C LEU A 23 -4.05 -6.01 6.40
N HIS A 24 -3.28 -4.99 6.09
CA HIS A 24 -2.34 -4.39 7.04
C HIS A 24 -3.08 -3.74 8.21
N GLN A 25 -4.12 -2.96 7.94
CA GLN A 25 -4.96 -2.32 8.96
C GLN A 25 -5.74 -3.37 9.76
N ALA A 26 -6.30 -4.37 9.08
CA ALA A 26 -6.98 -5.49 9.74
C ALA A 26 -6.05 -6.30 10.66
N ALA A 27 -4.75 -6.35 10.34
CA ALA A 27 -3.73 -6.98 11.18
C ALA A 27 -3.26 -6.09 12.35
N GLY A 28 -3.67 -4.82 12.39
CA GLY A 28 -3.37 -3.87 13.46
C GLY A 28 -2.34 -2.77 13.13
N SER A 29 -1.80 -2.74 11.89
CA SER A 29 -0.91 -1.64 11.45
C SER A 29 -1.69 -0.33 11.39
N LYS A 30 -1.09 0.75 11.88
CA LYS A 30 -1.70 2.08 11.97
C LYS A 30 -1.21 3.02 10.89
N LYS A 31 0.08 2.99 10.58
CA LYS A 31 0.69 3.87 9.59
C LYS A 31 0.90 3.12 8.28
N VAL A 32 -0.14 3.10 7.46
CA VAL A 32 -0.15 2.40 6.17
C VAL A 32 -0.42 3.40 5.05
N TYR A 33 0.48 3.47 4.07
CA TYR A 33 0.31 4.23 2.84
C TYR A 33 -0.19 3.29 1.74
N GLU A 34 -1.49 3.35 1.44
CA GLU A 34 -2.15 2.56 0.39
C GLU A 34 -2.04 3.30 -0.94
N LEU A 35 -0.95 3.07 -1.69
CA LEU A 35 -0.62 3.79 -2.91
C LEU A 35 -1.70 3.69 -4.00
N HIS A 36 -2.40 2.58 -4.05
CA HIS A 36 -3.47 2.33 -5.01
C HIS A 36 -4.87 2.43 -4.40
N GLY A 37 -4.98 3.07 -3.23
CA GLY A 37 -6.25 3.24 -2.54
C GLY A 37 -6.75 1.98 -1.84
N SER A 38 -8.07 1.85 -1.66
CA SER A 38 -8.67 0.74 -0.92
C SER A 38 -10.07 0.41 -1.42
N VAL A 39 -10.41 -0.88 -1.47
CA VAL A 39 -11.77 -1.36 -1.75
C VAL A 39 -12.76 -1.07 -0.62
N HIS A 40 -12.24 -0.75 0.58
CA HIS A 40 -13.07 -0.44 1.75
C HIS A 40 -13.61 0.99 1.73
N ARG A 41 -13.02 1.88 0.94
CA ARG A 41 -13.51 3.25 0.71
C ARG A 41 -14.13 3.34 -0.68
N ASN A 42 -15.30 3.98 -0.76
CA ASN A 42 -16.00 4.19 -2.02
C ASN A 42 -16.45 5.64 -2.10
N VAL A 43 -16.34 6.26 -3.26
CA VAL A 43 -16.55 7.71 -3.42
C VAL A 43 -17.51 7.98 -4.57
N CYS A 44 -18.46 8.88 -4.35
CA CYS A 44 -19.31 9.39 -5.41
C CYS A 44 -18.50 10.31 -6.35
N ARG A 45 -18.45 9.96 -7.63
CA ARG A 45 -17.71 10.72 -8.65
C ARG A 45 -18.24 12.13 -8.90
N LYS A 46 -19.47 12.44 -8.44
CA LYS A 46 -20.11 13.73 -8.68
C LYS A 46 -20.02 14.69 -7.49
N CYS A 47 -20.23 14.21 -6.26
CA CYS A 47 -20.28 15.06 -5.07
C CYS A 47 -19.24 14.74 -4.00
N GLY A 48 -18.39 13.71 -4.19
CA GLY A 48 -17.35 13.34 -3.23
C GLY A 48 -17.85 12.63 -1.97
N ALA A 49 -19.15 12.37 -1.84
CA ALA A 49 -19.68 11.64 -0.68
C ALA A 49 -19.06 10.24 -0.59
N THR A 50 -18.72 9.82 0.62
CA THR A 50 -18.03 8.55 0.90
C THR A 50 -19.01 7.48 1.40
N TYR A 51 -18.73 6.22 1.05
CA TYR A 51 -19.53 5.05 1.37
C TYR A 51 -18.64 3.88 1.77
N SER A 52 -19.08 3.05 2.73
CA SER A 52 -18.34 1.84 3.10
C SER A 52 -18.50 0.75 2.04
N ALA A 53 -17.61 -0.25 2.08
CA ALA A 53 -17.73 -1.43 1.24
C ALA A 53 -19.05 -2.20 1.51
N GLU A 54 -19.44 -2.30 2.78
CA GLU A 54 -20.68 -2.96 3.20
C GLU A 54 -21.92 -2.29 2.57
N TRP A 55 -21.94 -0.95 2.57
CA TRP A 55 -23.03 -0.20 1.94
C TRP A 55 -23.11 -0.50 0.43
N VAL A 56 -21.97 -0.51 -0.25
CA VAL A 56 -21.88 -0.80 -1.70
C VAL A 56 -22.30 -2.24 -2.00
N LEU A 57 -21.85 -3.20 -1.20
CA LEU A 57 -22.22 -4.62 -1.36
C LEU A 57 -23.71 -4.87 -1.11
N GLY A 58 -24.38 -4.03 -0.33
CA GLY A 58 -25.81 -4.08 -0.09
C GLY A 58 -26.66 -3.45 -1.20
N THR A 59 -26.06 -2.85 -2.24
CA THR A 59 -26.79 -2.24 -3.36
C THR A 59 -26.99 -3.23 -4.50
N GLU A 60 -28.13 -3.13 -5.19
CA GLU A 60 -28.37 -3.88 -6.43
C GLU A 60 -27.88 -3.09 -7.64
N GLY A 61 -27.19 -3.76 -8.58
CA GLY A 61 -26.70 -3.16 -9.82
C GLY A 61 -25.52 -2.20 -9.61
N VAL A 62 -25.50 -1.10 -10.36
CA VAL A 62 -24.44 -0.08 -10.26
C VAL A 62 -24.72 0.86 -9.09
N PRO A 63 -23.86 0.96 -8.07
CA PRO A 63 -24.09 1.81 -6.92
C PRO A 63 -24.24 3.29 -7.31
N THR A 64 -25.35 3.91 -6.91
CA THR A 64 -25.66 5.32 -7.16
C THR A 64 -25.77 6.10 -5.87
N CYS A 65 -25.23 7.30 -5.86
CA CYS A 65 -25.25 8.18 -4.70
C CYS A 65 -26.67 8.66 -4.38
N PRO A 66 -27.21 8.41 -3.18
CA PRO A 66 -28.55 8.86 -2.81
C PRO A 66 -28.66 10.38 -2.73
N ASN A 67 -27.53 11.10 -2.54
CA ASN A 67 -27.55 12.57 -2.42
C ASN A 67 -27.65 13.28 -3.75
N CYS A 68 -27.07 12.72 -4.84
CA CYS A 68 -26.94 13.46 -6.10
C CYS A 68 -27.12 12.60 -7.36
N GLY A 69 -27.41 11.31 -7.23
CA GLY A 69 -27.57 10.38 -8.35
C GLY A 69 -26.27 10.06 -9.11
N GLY A 70 -25.11 10.50 -8.60
CA GLY A 70 -23.81 10.21 -9.22
C GLY A 70 -23.39 8.77 -8.99
N GLN A 71 -22.59 8.22 -9.89
CA GLN A 71 -22.01 6.88 -9.76
C GLN A 71 -21.02 6.83 -8.59
N ILE A 72 -21.08 5.77 -7.79
CA ILE A 72 -20.12 5.48 -6.74
C ILE A 72 -19.07 4.51 -7.28
N LYS A 73 -17.80 4.84 -7.06
CA LYS A 73 -16.65 4.05 -7.47
C LYS A 73 -15.81 3.71 -6.24
N PRO A 74 -15.23 2.51 -6.13
CA PRO A 74 -14.19 2.24 -5.14
C PRO A 74 -13.05 3.26 -5.27
N ASP A 75 -12.52 3.71 -4.13
CA ASP A 75 -11.35 4.57 -4.05
C ASP A 75 -10.08 3.75 -4.36
N VAL A 76 -10.03 3.23 -5.58
CA VAL A 76 -8.95 2.40 -6.11
C VAL A 76 -8.42 3.06 -7.37
N VAL A 77 -7.10 3.20 -7.46
CA VAL A 77 -6.40 3.74 -8.63
C VAL A 77 -6.44 2.70 -9.76
N LEU A 78 -7.06 3.07 -10.87
CA LEU A 78 -7.10 2.25 -12.09
C LEU A 78 -6.01 2.69 -13.08
N TYR A 79 -5.76 1.87 -14.09
CA TYR A 79 -4.83 2.23 -15.16
C TYR A 79 -5.21 3.56 -15.80
N GLY A 80 -4.22 4.47 -15.90
CA GLY A 80 -4.42 5.84 -16.41
C GLY A 80 -4.89 6.86 -15.36
N GLU A 81 -5.19 6.43 -14.13
CA GLU A 81 -5.46 7.35 -13.00
C GLU A 81 -4.16 7.67 -12.25
N SER A 82 -4.09 8.88 -11.70
CA SER A 82 -2.95 9.31 -10.86
C SER A 82 -3.10 8.78 -9.44
N LEU A 83 -1.97 8.48 -8.80
CA LEU A 83 -1.93 8.22 -7.37
C LEU A 83 -2.28 9.49 -6.58
N ASP A 84 -2.82 9.30 -5.37
CA ASP A 84 -3.05 10.40 -4.43
C ASP A 84 -1.72 11.06 -4.02
N GLY A 85 -1.63 12.38 -4.19
CA GLY A 85 -0.39 13.14 -3.98
C GLY A 85 0.09 13.11 -2.53
N ASP A 86 -0.82 13.23 -1.57
CA ASP A 86 -0.48 13.26 -0.14
C ASP A 86 0.01 11.88 0.33
N THR A 87 -0.63 10.82 -0.15
CA THR A 87 -0.21 9.43 0.12
C THR A 87 1.18 9.16 -0.46
N LEU A 88 1.42 9.58 -1.70
CA LEU A 88 2.69 9.39 -2.39
C LEU A 88 3.83 10.14 -1.68
N GLU A 89 3.59 11.40 -1.31
CA GLU A 89 4.57 12.23 -0.58
C GLU A 89 4.84 11.67 0.82
N GLY A 90 3.80 11.24 1.53
CA GLY A 90 3.93 10.61 2.85
C GLY A 90 4.75 9.32 2.79
N ALA A 91 4.52 8.48 1.79
CA ALA A 91 5.29 7.27 1.54
C ALA A 91 6.75 7.59 1.21
N ALA A 92 7.00 8.56 0.33
CA ALA A 92 8.36 8.99 -0.03
C ALA A 92 9.14 9.51 1.19
N ARG A 93 8.50 10.33 2.05
CA ARG A 93 9.11 10.81 3.31
C ARG A 93 9.42 9.66 4.26
N ALA A 94 8.53 8.70 4.43
CA ALA A 94 8.76 7.54 5.29
C ALA A 94 9.95 6.70 4.79
N ILE A 95 10.04 6.46 3.48
CA ILE A 95 11.16 5.74 2.86
C ILE A 95 12.46 6.53 3.00
N ALA A 96 12.45 7.85 2.80
CA ALA A 96 13.64 8.68 2.90
C ALA A 96 14.21 8.77 4.33
N SER A 97 13.38 8.56 5.34
CA SER A 97 13.74 8.71 6.76
C SER A 97 14.07 7.40 7.47
N CYS A 98 13.91 6.24 6.84
CA CYS A 98 14.21 4.96 7.46
C CYS A 98 15.69 4.56 7.28
N ASP A 99 16.25 3.84 8.26
CA ASP A 99 17.62 3.29 8.20
C ASP A 99 17.67 2.00 7.40
N LEU A 100 16.61 1.20 7.48
CA LEU A 100 16.41 -0.05 6.77
C LEU A 100 15.15 0.02 5.94
N LEU A 101 15.26 -0.24 4.64
CA LEU A 101 14.13 -0.48 3.75
C LEU A 101 14.01 -1.97 3.45
N ILE A 102 12.85 -2.54 3.72
CA ILE A 102 12.53 -3.92 3.34
C ILE A 102 11.52 -3.90 2.20
N ILE A 103 11.88 -4.47 1.08
CA ILE A 103 11.01 -4.65 -0.10
C ILE A 103 10.54 -6.09 -0.11
N GLY A 104 9.23 -6.32 -0.14
CA GLY A 104 8.71 -7.68 -0.08
C GLY A 104 7.44 -7.91 -0.88
N GLY A 105 7.32 -9.11 -1.48
CA GLY A 105 6.12 -9.55 -2.16
C GLY A 105 5.73 -8.73 -3.38
N THR A 106 6.68 -8.15 -4.10
CA THR A 106 6.41 -7.29 -5.26
C THR A 106 7.41 -7.52 -6.39
N SER A 107 6.95 -7.38 -7.63
CA SER A 107 7.83 -7.42 -8.81
C SER A 107 8.61 -6.11 -9.03
N LEU A 108 8.22 -5.00 -8.37
CA LEU A 108 8.79 -3.65 -8.54
C LEU A 108 8.80 -3.14 -10.00
N VAL A 109 7.82 -3.48 -10.80
CA VAL A 109 7.72 -3.03 -12.20
C VAL A 109 6.57 -2.07 -12.45
N VAL A 110 5.67 -1.88 -11.48
CA VAL A 110 4.49 -1.00 -11.62
C VAL A 110 4.84 0.40 -11.14
N TYR A 111 4.90 1.35 -12.08
CA TYR A 111 5.14 2.76 -11.80
C TYR A 111 3.83 3.53 -11.61
N PRO A 112 3.81 4.62 -10.78
CA PRO A 112 4.98 5.24 -10.13
C PRO A 112 5.43 4.58 -8.82
N ALA A 113 4.69 3.60 -8.27
CA ALA A 113 4.98 2.99 -6.97
C ALA A 113 6.40 2.38 -6.89
N ALA A 114 6.85 1.68 -7.94
CA ALA A 114 8.20 1.12 -8.01
C ALA A 114 9.30 2.18 -7.92
N GLY A 115 9.03 3.40 -8.38
CA GLY A 115 9.96 4.53 -8.32
C GLY A 115 10.21 5.06 -6.91
N LEU A 116 9.37 4.75 -5.93
CA LEU A 116 9.54 5.22 -4.55
C LEU A 116 10.83 4.74 -3.90
N VAL A 117 11.38 3.61 -4.32
CA VAL A 117 12.67 3.08 -3.81
C VAL A 117 13.82 4.08 -4.02
N GLN A 118 13.77 4.92 -5.06
CA GLN A 118 14.79 5.95 -5.32
C GLN A 118 14.88 7.02 -4.21
N TYR A 119 13.87 7.18 -3.37
CA TYR A 119 13.89 8.11 -2.24
C TYR A 119 14.61 7.55 -1.01
N PHE A 120 14.93 6.25 -0.99
CA PHE A 120 15.67 5.65 0.13
C PHE A 120 17.05 6.29 0.30
N ARG A 121 17.38 6.65 1.55
CA ARG A 121 18.63 7.28 1.95
C ARG A 121 19.30 6.58 3.13
N GLY A 122 18.70 5.51 3.61
CA GLY A 122 19.23 4.71 4.72
C GLY A 122 20.43 3.85 4.33
N SER A 123 20.89 3.07 5.26
CA SER A 123 22.15 2.32 5.12
C SER A 123 21.95 0.86 4.69
N LYS A 124 20.74 0.32 4.80
CA LYS A 124 20.45 -1.10 4.56
C LYS A 124 19.19 -1.30 3.74
N LEU A 125 19.34 -2.08 2.67
CA LEU A 125 18.25 -2.50 1.80
C LEU A 125 18.13 -4.02 1.83
N ALA A 126 16.94 -4.53 2.14
CA ALA A 126 16.63 -5.95 2.06
C ALA A 126 15.51 -6.21 1.05
N VAL A 127 15.64 -7.27 0.27
CA VAL A 127 14.60 -7.76 -0.65
C VAL A 127 14.16 -9.14 -0.21
N VAL A 128 12.85 -9.32 0.00
CA VAL A 128 12.22 -10.60 0.34
C VAL A 128 11.17 -10.89 -0.71
N ASN A 129 11.51 -11.71 -1.69
CA ASN A 129 10.62 -12.01 -2.80
C ASN A 129 10.89 -13.39 -3.38
N LEU A 130 9.85 -14.08 -3.89
CA LEU A 130 10.01 -15.40 -4.52
C LEU A 130 10.71 -15.32 -5.88
N GLN A 131 10.52 -14.23 -6.60
CA GLN A 131 11.11 -13.99 -7.91
C GLN A 131 12.15 -12.88 -7.84
N PRO A 132 13.17 -12.89 -8.70
CA PRO A 132 14.13 -11.80 -8.80
C PRO A 132 13.46 -10.45 -9.04
N THR A 133 14.04 -9.38 -8.50
CA THR A 133 13.59 -8.01 -8.68
C THR A 133 14.69 -7.12 -9.26
N PRO A 134 14.36 -5.98 -9.86
CA PRO A 134 15.36 -5.01 -10.33
C PRO A 134 16.27 -4.45 -9.22
N GLN A 135 15.87 -4.59 -7.94
CA GLN A 135 16.61 -4.07 -6.79
C GLN A 135 17.57 -5.07 -6.15
N ASP A 136 17.56 -6.34 -6.58
CA ASP A 136 18.39 -7.38 -5.98
C ASP A 136 19.90 -7.05 -6.02
N SER A 137 20.36 -6.43 -7.11
CA SER A 137 21.77 -6.06 -7.26
C SER A 137 22.22 -4.91 -6.34
N ALA A 138 21.28 -4.12 -5.85
CA ALA A 138 21.52 -2.99 -4.94
C ALA A 138 21.26 -3.36 -3.47
N ALA A 139 20.66 -4.53 -3.20
CA ALA A 139 20.28 -4.95 -1.87
C ALA A 139 21.49 -5.51 -1.08
N ASP A 140 21.56 -5.15 0.20
CA ASP A 140 22.50 -5.76 1.16
C ASP A 140 22.10 -7.22 1.50
N LEU A 141 20.80 -7.53 1.44
CA LEU A 141 20.25 -8.85 1.70
C LEU A 141 19.14 -9.18 0.70
N VAL A 142 19.24 -10.34 0.08
CA VAL A 142 18.19 -10.90 -0.78
C VAL A 142 17.75 -12.26 -0.21
N CYS A 143 16.45 -12.36 0.12
CA CYS A 143 15.83 -13.60 0.57
C CYS A 143 14.85 -14.10 -0.50
N ALA A 144 15.23 -15.13 -1.25
CA ALA A 144 14.37 -15.76 -2.25
C ALA A 144 13.39 -16.74 -1.56
N CYS A 145 12.43 -16.18 -0.79
CA CYS A 145 11.47 -16.97 -0.01
C CYS A 145 10.10 -16.28 0.08
N ASP A 146 9.12 -17.02 0.58
CA ASP A 146 7.81 -16.47 0.93
C ASP A 146 7.96 -15.43 2.05
N ILE A 147 7.38 -14.24 1.86
CA ILE A 147 7.47 -13.15 2.82
C ILE A 147 6.87 -13.53 4.18
N ALA A 148 5.84 -14.38 4.23
CA ALA A 148 5.26 -14.83 5.48
C ALA A 148 6.27 -15.65 6.31
N LYS A 149 7.11 -16.47 5.64
CA LYS A 149 8.16 -17.24 6.30
C LYS A 149 9.30 -16.35 6.80
N ALA A 150 9.64 -15.30 6.04
CA ALA A 150 10.68 -14.34 6.44
C ALA A 150 10.33 -13.57 7.73
N PHE A 151 9.04 -13.41 8.00
CA PHE A 151 8.52 -12.71 9.19
C PHE A 151 7.94 -13.66 10.25
N ASP A 152 8.20 -14.96 10.16
CA ASP A 152 7.78 -15.94 11.15
C ASP A 152 8.87 -16.13 12.22
N PHE A 153 8.99 -15.14 13.13
CA PHE A 153 9.92 -15.13 14.28
C PHE A 153 9.32 -14.46 15.50
#